data_f095f5563f18f5207289456c9f6e3aba
#
_entry.id   f095f5563f18f5207289456c9f6e3aba
#
_cell.length_a   1.000
_cell.length_b   1.000
_cell.length_c   1.000
_cell.angle_alpha   90.00
_cell.angle_beta   90.00
_cell.angle_gamma   90.00
#
_symmetry.space_group_name_H-M   'P 1'
#
loop_
_entity.id
_entity.type
_entity.pdbx_description
1 polymer ?
#
loop_
_entity_poly.entity_id
_entity_poly.type
_entity_poly.pdbx_seq_one_letter_code
_entity_poly.pdbx_strand_id
1 'polypeptide(L)' 'MVDLTIPEATYAIFTTPPADRADFTDSIQSTWNKIFSEWFPTSGYEQAYAPDFEWYDQRCWPDKGQQMDIYIPVQPSTKQ' A
#
# COMPACT_ATOMS: atom_id res chain seq x y z
N MET A 1 -3.32 -9.67 -10.96
CA MET A 1 -2.50 -8.60 -10.40
C MET A 1 -1.53 -8.07 -11.43
N VAL A 2 -1.38 -6.80 -11.44
CA VAL A 2 -0.49 -6.18 -12.41
C VAL A 2 0.87 -6.01 -11.78
N ASP A 3 1.88 -6.60 -12.42
CA ASP A 3 3.24 -6.35 -12.01
C ASP A 3 3.69 -5.04 -12.64
N LEU A 4 3.66 -4.00 -11.84
CA LEU A 4 4.22 -2.74 -12.28
C LEU A 4 5.69 -2.78 -11.96
N THR A 5 6.48 -3.12 -12.96
CA THR A 5 7.92 -3.06 -12.81
C THR A 5 8.36 -1.69 -13.28
N ILE A 6 8.58 -0.81 -12.35
CA ILE A 6 9.27 0.42 -12.66
C ILE A 6 10.74 0.07 -12.62
N PRO A 7 11.52 0.44 -13.64
CA PRO A 7 12.93 0.07 -13.67
C PRO A 7 13.61 0.43 -12.34
N GLU A 8 14.36 -0.53 -11.82
CA GLU A 8 15.15 -0.37 -10.60
C GLU A 8 14.35 -0.16 -9.33
N ALA A 9 13.06 -0.48 -9.35
CA ALA A 9 12.26 -0.37 -8.13
C ALA A 9 11.38 -1.59 -7.97
N THR A 10 11.31 -2.07 -6.75
CA THR A 10 10.38 -3.12 -6.36
C THR A 10 9.33 -2.48 -5.48
N TYR A 11 8.07 -2.77 -5.77
CA TYR A 11 6.97 -2.19 -5.00
C TYR A 11 6.22 -3.27 -4.25
N ALA A 12 5.94 -3.00 -2.98
CA ALA A 12 4.98 -3.78 -2.23
C ALA A 12 3.60 -3.15 -2.43
N ILE A 13 2.63 -3.98 -2.73
CA ILE A 13 1.28 -3.52 -3.04
C ILE A 13 0.35 -3.97 -1.93
N PHE A 14 -0.32 -3.02 -1.31
CA PHE A 14 -1.25 -3.29 -0.21
C PHE A 14 -2.63 -2.83 -0.62
N THR A 15 -3.59 -3.73 -0.55
CA THR A 15 -4.98 -3.41 -0.85
C THR A 15 -5.71 -3.10 0.45
N THR A 16 -6.39 -1.96 0.49
CA THR A 16 -7.15 -1.60 1.69
C THR A 16 -8.34 -2.54 1.85
N PRO A 17 -8.76 -2.80 3.09
CA PRO A 17 -9.98 -3.59 3.29
C PRO A 17 -11.20 -2.83 2.76
N PRO A 18 -12.26 -3.54 2.37
CA PRO A 18 -13.46 -2.86 1.90
C PRO A 18 -14.01 -1.93 2.98
N ALA A 19 -14.38 -0.73 2.57
CA ALA A 19 -14.92 0.26 3.48
C ALA A 19 -15.98 1.08 2.76
N ASP A 20 -16.98 1.52 3.50
CA ASP A 20 -17.99 2.39 2.95
C ASP A 20 -17.43 3.79 2.79
N ARG A 21 -18.12 4.62 1.98
CA ARG A 21 -17.62 5.94 1.66
C ARG A 21 -17.26 6.76 2.90
N ALA A 22 -18.07 6.67 3.95
CA ALA A 22 -17.83 7.44 5.16
C ALA A 22 -16.54 7.03 5.88
N ASP A 23 -16.10 5.78 5.70
CA ASP A 23 -14.96 5.24 6.42
C ASP A 23 -13.74 5.03 5.53
N PHE A 24 -13.86 5.33 4.25
CA PHE A 24 -12.81 4.99 3.29
C PHE A 24 -11.49 5.69 3.61
N THR A 25 -11.55 6.98 3.91
CA THR A 25 -10.33 7.73 4.25
C THR A 25 -9.67 7.16 5.50
N ASP A 26 -10.46 6.83 6.51
CA ASP A 26 -9.91 6.22 7.73
C ASP A 26 -9.30 4.87 7.44
N SER A 27 -9.92 4.10 6.55
CA SER A 27 -9.39 2.81 6.14
C SER A 27 -8.03 2.96 5.47
N ILE A 28 -7.88 3.95 4.61
CA ILE A 28 -6.61 4.21 3.94
C ILE A 28 -5.53 4.55 4.98
N GLN A 29 -5.84 5.45 5.89
CA GLN A 29 -4.87 5.86 6.91
C GLN A 29 -4.52 4.72 7.85
N SER A 30 -5.50 3.91 8.22
CA SER A 30 -5.23 2.74 9.05
C SER A 30 -4.32 1.75 8.34
N THR A 31 -4.51 1.57 7.04
CA THR A 31 -3.66 0.68 6.26
C THR A 31 -2.22 1.20 6.24
N TRP A 32 -2.03 2.50 6.00
CA TRP A 32 -0.70 3.10 6.06
C TRP A 32 -0.03 2.87 7.42
N ASN A 33 -0.79 3.09 8.49
CA ASN A 33 -0.26 2.88 9.84
C ASN A 33 0.16 1.44 10.07
N LYS A 34 -0.64 0.49 9.63
CA LYS A 34 -0.31 -0.92 9.80
C LYS A 34 0.91 -1.31 8.99
N ILE A 35 1.06 -0.76 7.80
CA ILE A 35 2.23 -1.05 6.98
C ILE A 35 3.51 -0.67 7.74
N PHE A 36 3.54 0.53 8.28
CA PHE A 36 4.76 1.01 8.93
C PHE A 36 4.94 0.46 10.34
N SER A 37 3.87 0.16 11.07
CA SER A 37 3.98 -0.31 12.44
C SER A 37 4.08 -1.82 12.55
N GLU A 38 3.53 -2.56 11.59
CA GLU A 38 3.45 -4.01 11.69
C GLU A 38 4.16 -4.73 10.55
N TRP A 39 3.96 -4.27 9.31
CA TRP A 39 4.52 -5.00 8.19
C TRP A 39 6.02 -4.79 8.04
N PHE A 40 6.47 -3.55 8.01
CA PHE A 40 7.91 -3.29 7.82
C PHE A 40 8.77 -3.93 8.90
N PRO A 41 8.41 -3.84 10.19
CA PRO A 41 9.27 -4.45 11.21
C PRO A 41 9.45 -5.95 11.08
N THR A 42 8.50 -6.64 10.45
CA THR A 42 8.53 -8.11 10.37
C THR A 42 8.79 -8.64 8.97
N SER A 43 8.87 -7.77 7.97
CA SER A 43 8.92 -8.21 6.58
C SER A 43 10.32 -8.53 6.08
N GLY A 44 11.34 -7.97 6.71
CA GLY A 44 12.70 -8.05 6.19
C GLY A 44 12.99 -7.05 5.08
N TYR A 45 12.09 -6.12 4.85
CA TYR A 45 12.25 -5.06 3.86
C TYR A 45 12.29 -3.71 4.53
N GLU A 46 12.83 -2.74 3.81
CA GLU A 46 12.80 -1.35 4.23
C GLU A 46 12.31 -0.51 3.05
N GLN A 47 11.89 0.70 3.34
CA GLN A 47 11.39 1.58 2.29
C GLN A 47 12.56 2.05 1.42
N ALA A 48 12.38 1.94 0.10
CA ALA A 48 13.40 2.35 -0.85
C ALA A 48 13.23 3.82 -1.19
N TYR A 49 14.26 4.40 -1.80
CA TYR A 49 14.23 5.78 -2.25
C TYR A 49 13.58 5.86 -3.62
N ALA A 50 12.27 5.88 -3.63
CA ALA A 50 11.47 6.05 -4.84
C ALA A 50 10.11 6.56 -4.41
N PRO A 51 9.32 7.17 -5.30
CA PRO A 51 8.01 7.68 -4.91
C PRO A 51 7.06 6.54 -4.54
N ASP A 52 6.35 6.70 -3.43
CA ASP A 52 5.21 5.85 -3.15
C ASP A 52 3.98 6.51 -3.77
N PHE A 53 2.93 5.72 -4.00
CA PHE A 53 1.73 6.28 -4.57
C PHE A 53 0.52 5.41 -4.23
N GLU A 54 -0.65 6.01 -4.39
CA GLU A 54 -1.93 5.36 -4.16
C GLU A 54 -2.61 5.18 -5.51
N TRP A 55 -3.12 4.00 -5.74
CA TRP A 55 -3.79 3.67 -6.99
C TRP A 55 -5.29 3.56 -6.74
N TYR A 56 -6.04 4.45 -7.39
CA TYR A 56 -7.49 4.47 -7.30
C TYR A 56 -8.07 4.02 -8.63
N ASP A 57 -8.98 3.06 -8.57
CA ASP A 57 -9.64 2.56 -9.78
C ASP A 57 -11.13 2.41 -9.50
N GLN A 58 -11.81 1.62 -10.33
CA GLN A 58 -13.26 1.47 -10.21
C GLN A 58 -13.72 0.91 -8.88
N ARG A 59 -12.83 0.31 -8.11
CA ARG A 59 -13.20 -0.16 -6.76
C ARG A 59 -13.50 0.99 -5.81
N CYS A 60 -13.16 2.22 -6.18
CA CYS A 60 -13.42 3.40 -5.39
C CYS A 60 -14.76 4.06 -5.74
N TRP A 61 -15.44 3.59 -6.79
CA TRP A 61 -16.65 4.24 -7.28
C TRP A 61 -17.91 3.93 -6.48
N PRO A 62 -18.16 2.69 -6.02
CA PRO A 62 -19.38 2.42 -5.27
C PRO A 62 -19.33 3.10 -3.90
N ASP A 63 -20.50 3.29 -3.30
CA ASP A 63 -20.58 3.89 -1.98
C ASP A 63 -20.18 2.92 -0.87
N LYS A 64 -20.19 1.63 -1.16
CA LYS A 64 -19.89 0.58 -0.18
C LYS A 64 -18.82 -0.33 -0.72
N GLY A 65 -17.99 -0.82 0.19
CA GLY A 65 -16.95 -1.76 -0.18
C GLY A 65 -15.85 -1.14 -1.00
N GLN A 66 -15.56 0.13 -0.79
CA GLN A 66 -14.51 0.81 -1.53
C GLN A 66 -13.13 0.29 -1.15
N GLN A 67 -12.29 0.12 -2.14
CA GLN A 67 -10.92 -0.34 -1.94
C GLN A 67 -9.97 0.40 -2.86
N MET A 68 -8.71 0.49 -2.46
CA MET A 68 -7.65 1.04 -3.31
C MET A 68 -6.35 0.34 -2.97
N ASP A 69 -5.35 0.51 -3.81
CA ASP A 69 -4.04 -0.08 -3.60
C ASP A 69 -3.03 0.98 -3.20
N ILE A 70 -2.15 0.62 -2.29
CA ILE A 70 -1.03 1.46 -1.87
C ILE A 70 0.25 0.81 -2.38
N TYR A 71 1.02 1.54 -3.16
CA TYR A 71 2.28 1.08 -3.73
C TYR A 71 3.42 1.75 -2.98
N ILE A 72 4.24 0.94 -2.31
CA ILE A 72 5.38 1.46 -1.56
C ILE A 72 6.65 0.83 -2.09
N PRO A 73 7.62 1.63 -2.52
CA PRO A 73 8.89 1.07 -2.98
C PRO A 73 9.63 0.46 -1.80
N VAL A 74 10.15 -0.74 -2.01
CA VAL A 74 10.83 -1.49 -0.96
C VAL A 74 12.12 -2.07 -1.47
N GLN A 75 13.02 -2.35 -0.56
CA GLN A 75 14.27 -3.03 -0.86
C GLN A 75 14.58 -3.94 0.32
N PRO A 76 15.37 -4.99 0.09
CA PRO A 76 15.75 -5.85 1.21
C PRO A 76 16.47 -5.04 2.28
N SER A 77 16.12 -5.30 3.53
CA SER A 77 16.78 -4.62 4.64
C SER A 77 18.21 -5.14 4.73
N THR A 78 19.17 -4.21 4.85
CA THR A 78 20.55 -4.57 5.03
C THR A 78 20.96 -4.64 6.50
N LYS A 79 20.04 -4.29 7.38
CA LYS A 79 20.32 -4.34 8.81
C LYS A 79 20.19 -5.77 9.29
N GLN A 80 21.13 -6.15 10.11
CA GLN A 80 21.14 -7.47 10.71
C GLN A 80 20.63 -7.43 12.13
#